data_038cf03ba33196358af94e225bdefa88
#
_entry.id   038cf03ba33196358af94e225bdefa88
#
_cell.length_a   1.000
_cell.length_b   1.000
_cell.length_c   1.000
_cell.angle_alpha   90.00
_cell.angle_beta   90.00
_cell.angle_gamma   90.00
#
_symmetry.space_group_name_H-M   'P 1'
#
loop_
_entity.id
_entity.type
_entity.pdbx_description
1 polymer ?
#
loop_
_entity_poly.entity_id
_entity_poly.type
_entity_poly.pdbx_seq_one_letter_code
_entity_poly.pdbx_strand_id
1 'polypeptide(L)'
;MDIKEQIHGLSEEMIENLGKLVAIDSQLAEAKEGKPFGEGPAEALRVGLEIAGGLGFRTVNLDNYCGYAEMGEGDEIVGIAGHLDVVPTGGDWTYDPFTLTRDGDYVYGRGTTDDKGPVIEALYAMKLLRDSGVKLNKRVRLIMGCNEETGSKCMEHYNEVEEELSCGFTPDASYPCIHGEKGHMEMMAYSKHTKIISMNGGFVSNAVCDSCTTVIPAKDGLKDRLEKVLAETDLQEYKVSQEGDRITIFAKGVPAHASTPTLGVNAAAVTCQSLAEAGFEDDFVTFYNSHLGTACDGAGVGLKFADEYGDLTFCNGIVKTEDGVISCTIDIRVPVTLKADRVRSMCQGHLEDENGRIEILEIGETET
;
A
#
# COMPACT_ATOMS: atom_id res chain seq x y z
N MET A 1 5.86 12.09 38.82
CA MET A 1 6.76 11.93 37.64
C MET A 1 5.94 12.31 36.42
N ASP A 2 6.48 13.19 35.59
CA ASP A 2 5.80 13.60 34.35
C ASP A 2 5.66 12.37 33.44
N ILE A 3 4.55 12.24 32.72
CA ILE A 3 4.28 11.10 31.83
C ILE A 3 5.36 11.01 30.74
N LYS A 4 5.89 12.15 30.27
CA LYS A 4 6.98 12.20 29.32
C LYS A 4 8.27 11.59 29.87
N GLU A 5 8.59 11.85 31.12
CA GLU A 5 9.79 11.26 31.77
C GLU A 5 9.64 9.74 31.92
N GLN A 6 8.42 9.26 32.18
CA GLN A 6 8.13 7.83 32.25
C GLN A 6 8.31 7.15 30.89
N ILE A 7 7.77 7.75 29.81
CA ILE A 7 7.94 7.25 28.44
C ILE A 7 9.41 7.21 28.05
N HIS A 8 10.15 8.30 28.29
CA HIS A 8 11.60 8.32 28.01
C HIS A 8 12.38 7.25 28.78
N GLY A 9 11.96 6.94 30.00
CA GLY A 9 12.56 5.87 30.78
C GLY A 9 12.35 4.46 30.21
N LEU A 10 11.35 4.29 29.34
CA LEU A 10 11.00 3.00 28.71
C LEU A 10 11.48 2.87 27.26
N SER A 11 11.99 3.95 26.65
CA SER A 11 12.29 3.98 25.21
C SER A 11 13.28 2.90 24.76
N GLU A 12 14.33 2.62 25.54
CA GLU A 12 15.30 1.58 25.16
C GLU A 12 14.66 0.18 25.20
N GLU A 13 13.81 -0.10 26.19
CA GLU A 13 13.07 -1.36 26.28
C GLU A 13 12.06 -1.50 25.12
N MET A 14 11.38 -0.41 24.76
CA MET A 14 10.48 -0.37 23.59
C MET A 14 11.22 -0.68 22.29
N ILE A 15 12.37 -0.03 22.06
CA ILE A 15 13.21 -0.24 20.88
C ILE A 15 13.75 -1.68 20.84
N GLU A 16 14.16 -2.25 21.98
CA GLU A 16 14.59 -3.65 22.04
C GLU A 16 13.46 -4.61 21.66
N ASN A 17 12.24 -4.40 22.18
CA ASN A 17 11.09 -5.24 21.86
C ASN A 17 10.61 -5.04 20.42
N LEU A 18 10.65 -3.83 19.90
CA LEU A 18 10.41 -3.56 18.49
C LEU A 18 11.40 -4.32 17.59
N GLY A 19 12.68 -4.33 17.98
CA GLY A 19 13.73 -5.06 17.27
C GLY A 19 13.45 -6.56 17.15
N LYS A 20 12.84 -7.17 18.19
CA LYS A 20 12.44 -8.59 18.16
C LYS A 20 11.35 -8.85 17.10
N LEU A 21 10.40 -7.93 16.94
CA LEU A 21 9.34 -8.03 15.92
C LEU A 21 9.87 -7.72 14.52
N VAL A 22 10.68 -6.68 14.36
CA VAL A 22 11.27 -6.30 13.07
C VAL A 22 12.14 -7.42 12.50
N ALA A 23 12.83 -8.17 13.35
CA ALA A 23 13.66 -9.30 12.93
C ALA A 23 12.89 -10.48 12.28
N ILE A 24 11.57 -10.43 12.31
CA ILE A 24 10.71 -11.47 11.73
C ILE A 24 10.17 -10.98 10.38
N ASP A 25 10.50 -11.73 9.32
CA ASP A 25 9.85 -11.55 8.02
C ASP A 25 8.42 -12.09 8.10
N SER A 26 7.49 -11.19 8.36
CA SER A 26 6.06 -11.49 8.52
C SER A 26 5.21 -11.12 7.30
N GLN A 27 5.80 -11.18 6.09
CA GLN A 27 5.06 -11.07 4.85
C GLN A 27 4.07 -12.23 4.69
N LEU A 28 2.95 -11.98 4.00
CA LEU A 28 2.01 -13.03 3.63
C LEU A 28 2.74 -14.14 2.86
N ALA A 29 2.52 -15.37 3.25
CA ALA A 29 3.09 -16.54 2.62
C ALA A 29 2.05 -17.67 2.47
N GLU A 30 2.44 -18.76 1.81
CA GLU A 30 1.57 -19.92 1.64
C GLU A 30 1.07 -20.45 3.00
N ALA A 31 -0.25 -20.65 3.08
CA ALA A 31 -0.89 -21.18 4.28
C ALA A 31 -0.39 -22.58 4.61
N LYS A 32 -0.16 -22.85 5.90
CA LYS A 32 0.20 -24.14 6.44
C LYS A 32 -0.76 -24.56 7.56
N GLU A 33 -0.71 -25.81 7.97
CA GLU A 33 -1.53 -26.30 9.10
C GLU A 33 -1.31 -25.44 10.35
N GLY A 34 -2.40 -24.83 10.86
CA GLY A 34 -2.36 -23.92 11.98
C GLY A 34 -1.67 -22.58 11.76
N LYS A 35 -1.34 -22.21 10.51
CA LYS A 35 -0.69 -20.95 10.13
C LYS A 35 -1.32 -20.40 8.84
N PRO A 36 -2.49 -19.76 8.96
CA PRO A 36 -3.32 -19.39 7.83
C PRO A 36 -2.64 -18.39 6.87
N PHE A 37 -1.69 -17.59 7.36
CA PHE A 37 -0.99 -16.57 6.59
C PHE A 37 0.51 -16.86 6.43
N GLY A 38 0.95 -18.10 6.76
CA GLY A 38 2.33 -18.52 6.67
C GLY A 38 3.08 -18.53 8.01
N GLU A 39 4.36 -18.90 7.95
CA GLU A 39 5.22 -19.04 9.14
C GLU A 39 5.55 -17.68 9.78
N GLY A 40 5.85 -16.66 8.96
CA GLY A 40 6.29 -15.36 9.43
C GLY A 40 5.25 -14.62 10.27
N PRO A 41 4.01 -14.41 9.78
CA PRO A 41 2.95 -13.78 10.57
C PRO A 41 2.62 -14.55 11.86
N ALA A 42 2.60 -15.89 11.82
CA ALA A 42 2.37 -16.71 13.01
C ALA A 42 3.51 -16.56 14.05
N GLU A 43 4.76 -16.46 13.60
CA GLU A 43 5.91 -16.23 14.48
C GLU A 43 5.90 -14.80 15.06
N ALA A 44 5.54 -13.79 14.27
CA ALA A 44 5.40 -12.41 14.74
C ALA A 44 4.33 -12.30 15.83
N LEU A 45 3.19 -12.98 15.66
CA LEU A 45 2.13 -13.06 16.68
C LEU A 45 2.64 -13.74 17.95
N ARG A 46 3.33 -14.88 17.83
CA ARG A 46 3.89 -15.58 18.97
C ARG A 46 4.82 -14.68 19.80
N VAL A 47 5.72 -13.96 19.13
CA VAL A 47 6.67 -13.05 19.78
C VAL A 47 5.95 -11.83 20.36
N GLY A 48 4.97 -11.26 19.67
CA GLY A 48 4.15 -10.15 20.18
C GLY A 48 3.43 -10.51 21.46
N LEU A 49 2.80 -11.71 21.50
CA LEU A 49 2.12 -12.23 22.68
C LEU A 49 3.11 -12.54 23.82
N GLU A 50 4.31 -13.03 23.53
CA GLU A 50 5.37 -13.22 24.53
C GLU A 50 5.85 -11.89 25.14
N ILE A 51 6.04 -10.85 24.32
CA ILE A 51 6.36 -9.51 24.81
C ILE A 51 5.25 -9.01 25.73
N ALA A 52 4.00 -9.10 25.30
CA ALA A 52 2.85 -8.67 26.09
C ALA A 52 2.72 -9.45 27.41
N GLY A 53 2.92 -10.76 27.37
CA GLY A 53 2.94 -11.61 28.56
C GLY A 53 4.09 -11.26 29.49
N GLY A 54 5.28 -10.96 28.97
CA GLY A 54 6.45 -10.49 29.74
C GLY A 54 6.19 -9.15 30.42
N LEU A 55 5.39 -8.28 29.81
CA LEU A 55 4.92 -7.03 30.40
C LEU A 55 3.78 -7.23 31.43
N GLY A 56 3.29 -8.46 31.61
CA GLY A 56 2.29 -8.83 32.63
C GLY A 56 0.83 -8.70 32.18
N PHE A 57 0.57 -8.68 30.88
CA PHE A 57 -0.79 -8.74 30.35
C PHE A 57 -1.30 -10.18 30.21
N ARG A 58 -2.62 -10.37 30.29
CA ARG A 58 -3.26 -11.59 29.83
C ARG A 58 -3.17 -11.64 28.31
N THR A 59 -2.73 -12.78 27.76
CA THR A 59 -2.60 -12.97 26.32
C THR A 59 -3.42 -14.14 25.84
N VAL A 60 -3.99 -14.02 24.65
CA VAL A 60 -4.74 -15.08 23.97
C VAL A 60 -4.31 -15.12 22.51
N ASN A 61 -4.09 -16.32 21.97
CA ASN A 61 -3.88 -16.57 20.55
C ASN A 61 -5.17 -17.15 19.98
N LEU A 62 -5.66 -16.58 18.89
CA LEU A 62 -6.85 -17.01 18.16
C LEU A 62 -6.42 -17.67 16.85
N ASP A 63 -6.03 -18.93 16.95
CA ASP A 63 -5.70 -19.84 15.83
C ASP A 63 -4.64 -19.30 14.86
N ASN A 64 -3.75 -18.41 15.33
CA ASN A 64 -2.77 -17.67 14.50
C ASN A 64 -3.38 -16.79 13.38
N TYR A 65 -4.67 -16.48 13.42
CA TYR A 65 -5.27 -15.40 12.65
C TYR A 65 -4.94 -14.05 13.29
N CYS A 66 -5.11 -13.99 14.60
CA CYS A 66 -4.73 -12.85 15.45
C CYS A 66 -4.56 -13.32 16.89
N GLY A 67 -4.23 -12.39 17.75
CA GLY A 67 -4.23 -12.61 19.19
C GLY A 67 -4.37 -11.29 19.91
N TYR A 68 -4.48 -11.30 21.23
CA TYR A 68 -4.61 -10.06 21.97
C TYR A 68 -3.91 -10.07 23.33
N ALA A 69 -3.57 -8.86 23.78
CA ALA A 69 -3.18 -8.54 25.15
C ALA A 69 -4.32 -7.76 25.82
N GLU A 70 -4.68 -8.15 27.05
CA GLU A 70 -5.82 -7.55 27.74
C GLU A 70 -5.47 -7.17 29.17
N MET A 71 -6.06 -6.05 29.65
CA MET A 71 -6.02 -5.60 31.04
C MET A 71 -7.37 -4.99 31.46
N GLY A 72 -7.56 -4.81 32.75
CA GLY A 72 -8.79 -4.22 33.32
C GLY A 72 -9.87 -5.26 33.59
N GLU A 73 -11.01 -4.78 34.07
CA GLU A 73 -12.16 -5.60 34.43
C GLU A 73 -13.45 -4.91 33.92
N GLY A 74 -14.53 -5.68 33.74
CA GLY A 74 -15.83 -5.21 33.29
C GLY A 74 -16.33 -5.92 32.06
N ASP A 75 -17.58 -5.62 31.70
CA ASP A 75 -18.28 -6.28 30.59
C ASP A 75 -17.97 -5.64 29.24
N GLU A 76 -17.61 -4.36 29.22
CA GLU A 76 -17.31 -3.61 28.00
C GLU A 76 -15.80 -3.67 27.68
N ILE A 77 -15.48 -3.71 26.38
CA ILE A 77 -14.11 -3.76 25.87
C ILE A 77 -13.82 -2.52 25.03
N VAL A 78 -12.74 -1.83 25.36
CA VAL A 78 -12.12 -0.82 24.49
C VAL A 78 -11.02 -1.50 23.69
N GLY A 79 -11.19 -1.58 22.39
CA GLY A 79 -10.24 -2.21 21.47
C GLY A 79 -9.17 -1.23 20.98
N ILE A 80 -7.96 -1.73 20.84
CA ILE A 80 -6.87 -1.13 20.07
C ILE A 80 -6.55 -2.17 19.01
N ALA A 81 -6.77 -1.85 17.74
CA ALA A 81 -6.52 -2.79 16.65
C ALA A 81 -5.20 -2.43 15.95
N GLY A 82 -4.23 -3.32 15.99
CA GLY A 82 -2.99 -3.22 15.25
C GLY A 82 -2.65 -4.54 14.56
N HIS A 83 -1.57 -4.57 13.77
CA HIS A 83 -1.16 -5.77 13.06
C HIS A 83 0.35 -6.01 13.10
N LEU A 84 0.76 -7.23 12.77
CA LEU A 84 2.14 -7.67 12.80
C LEU A 84 2.63 -8.22 11.45
N ASP A 85 1.72 -8.44 10.49
CA ASP A 85 2.10 -8.70 9.11
C ASP A 85 2.64 -7.43 8.46
N VAL A 86 3.35 -7.60 7.36
CA VAL A 86 4.00 -6.49 6.66
C VAL A 86 3.95 -6.72 5.15
N VAL A 87 3.90 -5.63 4.37
CA VAL A 87 4.03 -5.67 2.92
C VAL A 87 5.42 -6.16 2.50
N PRO A 88 5.58 -6.65 1.25
CA PRO A 88 6.87 -6.99 0.68
C PRO A 88 7.87 -5.84 0.80
N THR A 89 9.13 -6.19 1.06
CA THR A 89 10.17 -5.18 1.26
C THR A 89 10.48 -4.36 0.02
N GLY A 90 10.25 -4.91 -1.18
CA GLY A 90 10.71 -4.27 -2.41
C GLY A 90 12.25 -4.28 -2.53
N GLY A 91 12.80 -3.33 -3.29
CA GLY A 91 14.23 -3.14 -3.48
C GLY A 91 14.76 -1.85 -2.84
N ASP A 92 16.07 -1.63 -2.96
CA ASP A 92 16.76 -0.37 -2.67
C ASP A 92 16.70 0.12 -1.20
N TRP A 93 16.75 -0.79 -0.22
CA TRP A 93 16.89 -0.45 1.18
C TRP A 93 18.30 0.02 1.51
N THR A 94 18.42 1.13 2.27
CA THR A 94 19.72 1.62 2.79
C THR A 94 20.24 0.72 3.92
N TYR A 95 19.33 0.19 4.75
CA TYR A 95 19.60 -0.76 5.82
C TYR A 95 18.84 -2.05 5.57
N ASP A 96 19.29 -3.16 6.18
CA ASP A 96 18.54 -4.43 6.10
C ASP A 96 17.12 -4.25 6.68
N PRO A 97 16.05 -4.53 5.91
CA PRO A 97 14.68 -4.33 6.35
C PRO A 97 14.28 -5.16 7.57
N PHE A 98 14.91 -6.30 7.82
CA PHE A 98 14.63 -7.17 8.96
C PHE A 98 15.69 -7.07 10.08
N THR A 99 16.45 -6.00 10.08
CA THR A 99 17.38 -5.65 11.17
C THR A 99 17.09 -4.24 11.65
N LEU A 100 16.52 -4.10 12.86
CA LEU A 100 16.25 -2.77 13.42
C LEU A 100 17.56 -2.00 13.55
N THR A 101 17.71 -0.96 12.74
CA THR A 101 18.92 -0.12 12.70
C THR A 101 18.60 1.25 13.28
N ARG A 102 19.41 1.68 14.26
CA ARG A 102 19.31 3.03 14.82
C ARG A 102 20.37 3.95 14.18
N ASP A 103 19.92 5.08 13.67
CA ASP A 103 20.79 6.15 13.18
C ASP A 103 20.30 7.50 13.74
N GLY A 104 21.06 8.05 14.67
CA GLY A 104 20.68 9.24 15.44
C GLY A 104 19.39 9.02 16.25
N ASP A 105 18.39 9.83 15.98
CA ASP A 105 17.08 9.80 16.66
C ASP A 105 16.04 8.92 15.92
N TYR A 106 16.44 8.27 14.84
CA TYR A 106 15.58 7.43 14.02
C TYR A 106 15.91 5.96 14.16
N VAL A 107 14.89 5.13 14.00
CA VAL A 107 15.00 3.67 13.84
C VAL A 107 14.46 3.25 12.48
N TYR A 108 15.16 2.35 11.83
CA TYR A 108 14.86 1.89 10.48
C TYR A 108 14.64 0.37 10.47
N GLY A 109 13.62 -0.07 9.76
CA GLY A 109 13.29 -1.47 9.55
C GLY A 109 11.86 -1.62 9.00
N ARG A 110 11.54 -2.74 8.37
CA ARG A 110 10.19 -3.02 7.88
C ARG A 110 9.24 -3.21 9.09
N GLY A 111 8.13 -2.46 9.11
CA GLY A 111 7.16 -2.49 10.19
C GLY A 111 7.45 -1.53 11.35
N THR A 112 8.52 -0.69 11.29
CA THR A 112 8.79 0.29 12.35
C THR A 112 7.72 1.38 12.45
N THR A 113 7.03 1.69 11.35
CA THR A 113 5.95 2.67 11.29
C THR A 113 4.60 2.00 11.10
N ASP A 114 4.55 0.93 10.32
CA ASP A 114 3.36 0.24 9.88
C ASP A 114 3.58 -1.28 10.07
N ASP A 115 3.00 -1.95 11.09
CA ASP A 115 2.34 -1.39 12.29
C ASP A 115 3.01 -1.95 13.58
N LYS A 116 4.15 -2.70 13.45
CA LYS A 116 4.87 -3.29 14.61
C LYS A 116 5.30 -2.25 15.64
N GLY A 117 5.70 -1.05 15.19
CA GLY A 117 6.05 0.07 16.06
C GLY A 117 4.86 0.55 16.88
N PRO A 118 3.76 1.00 16.26
CA PRO A 118 2.53 1.40 16.95
C PRO A 118 1.95 0.31 17.87
N VAL A 119 2.04 -0.97 17.52
CA VAL A 119 1.68 -2.08 18.43
C VAL A 119 2.53 -2.07 19.69
N ILE A 120 3.85 -1.88 19.59
CA ILE A 120 4.73 -1.74 20.76
C ILE A 120 4.37 -0.49 21.56
N GLU A 121 4.14 0.64 20.90
CA GLU A 121 3.72 1.88 21.57
C GLU A 121 2.42 1.70 22.35
N ALA A 122 1.42 1.03 21.76
CA ALA A 122 0.17 0.70 22.42
C ALA A 122 0.36 -0.20 23.66
N LEU A 123 1.20 -1.24 23.56
CA LEU A 123 1.54 -2.10 24.71
C LEU A 123 2.15 -1.30 25.86
N TYR A 124 3.07 -0.39 25.56
CA TYR A 124 3.71 0.43 26.58
C TYR A 124 2.80 1.53 27.13
N ALA A 125 1.88 2.06 26.33
CA ALA A 125 0.82 2.95 26.81
C ALA A 125 -0.10 2.22 27.79
N MET A 126 -0.52 0.98 27.48
CA MET A 126 -1.28 0.13 28.38
C MET A 126 -0.48 -0.16 29.67
N LYS A 127 0.81 -0.47 29.56
CA LYS A 127 1.68 -0.69 30.73
C LYS A 127 1.74 0.54 31.65
N LEU A 128 1.95 1.71 31.07
CA LEU A 128 1.99 2.99 31.84
C LEU A 128 0.66 3.27 32.53
N LEU A 129 -0.46 3.04 31.83
CA LEU A 129 -1.79 3.22 32.39
C LEU A 129 -2.03 2.28 33.58
N ARG A 130 -1.70 1.02 33.45
CA ARG A 130 -1.77 0.03 34.54
C ARG A 130 -0.89 0.41 35.73
N ASP A 131 0.37 0.73 35.46
CA ASP A 131 1.39 1.00 36.49
C ASP A 131 1.10 2.36 37.21
N SER A 132 0.32 3.24 36.59
CA SER A 132 -0.18 4.48 37.22
C SER A 132 -1.23 4.22 38.33
N GLY A 133 -1.76 3.00 38.40
CA GLY A 133 -2.79 2.62 39.37
C GLY A 133 -4.19 3.17 39.09
N VAL A 134 -4.43 3.69 37.89
CA VAL A 134 -5.77 4.12 37.44
C VAL A 134 -6.68 2.88 37.41
N LYS A 135 -7.83 2.99 38.08
CA LYS A 135 -8.86 1.96 38.00
C LYS A 135 -9.66 2.11 36.73
N LEU A 136 -9.60 1.12 35.87
CA LEU A 136 -10.40 1.04 34.66
C LEU A 136 -11.79 0.44 35.04
N ASN A 137 -12.83 0.94 34.40
CA ASN A 137 -14.18 0.39 34.48
C ASN A 137 -14.56 -0.42 33.23
N LYS A 138 -13.60 -0.60 32.32
CA LYS A 138 -13.71 -1.41 31.10
C LYS A 138 -12.42 -2.19 30.92
N ARG A 139 -12.48 -3.28 30.18
CA ARG A 139 -11.29 -3.96 29.70
C ARG A 139 -10.66 -3.14 28.57
N VAL A 140 -9.35 -3.15 28.49
CA VAL A 140 -8.60 -2.61 27.35
C VAL A 140 -7.89 -3.77 26.67
N ARG A 141 -8.13 -3.94 25.39
CA ARG A 141 -7.64 -5.06 24.60
C ARG A 141 -6.88 -4.54 23.37
N LEU A 142 -5.59 -4.87 23.29
CA LEU A 142 -4.80 -4.67 22.08
C LEU A 142 -4.85 -5.95 21.25
N ILE A 143 -5.44 -5.86 20.08
CA ILE A 143 -5.50 -6.93 19.08
C ILE A 143 -4.27 -6.80 18.18
N MET A 144 -3.62 -7.93 17.90
CA MET A 144 -2.46 -8.05 17.00
C MET A 144 -2.86 -8.95 15.86
N GLY A 145 -3.22 -8.36 14.71
CA GLY A 145 -3.62 -9.03 13.48
C GLY A 145 -2.42 -9.64 12.73
N CYS A 146 -2.68 -10.62 11.89
CA CYS A 146 -1.67 -11.28 11.04
C CYS A 146 -1.96 -11.19 9.55
N ASN A 147 -2.93 -10.38 9.12
CA ASN A 147 -3.34 -10.25 7.72
C ASN A 147 -4.09 -8.94 7.47
N GLU A 148 -3.62 -7.82 8.00
CA GLU A 148 -4.22 -6.51 7.74
C GLU A 148 -3.96 -6.10 6.29
N GLU A 149 -2.69 -6.13 5.87
CA GLU A 149 -2.15 -5.68 4.60
C GLU A 149 -2.76 -6.35 3.34
N THR A 150 -3.45 -7.48 3.54
CA THR A 150 -3.97 -8.30 2.43
C THR A 150 -5.40 -8.78 2.65
N GLY A 151 -6.26 -7.93 3.26
CA GLY A 151 -7.71 -8.11 3.30
C GLY A 151 -8.30 -8.47 4.66
N SER A 152 -7.59 -8.18 5.75
CA SER A 152 -8.10 -8.18 7.16
C SER A 152 -8.88 -9.41 7.63
N LYS A 153 -8.63 -10.59 7.06
CA LYS A 153 -9.26 -11.86 7.49
C LYS A 153 -8.99 -12.19 8.96
N CYS A 154 -7.92 -11.63 9.53
CA CYS A 154 -7.63 -11.71 10.95
C CYS A 154 -8.73 -11.07 11.80
N MET A 155 -9.28 -9.93 11.37
CA MET A 155 -10.37 -9.26 12.08
C MET A 155 -11.73 -9.92 11.82
N GLU A 156 -11.96 -10.49 10.62
CA GLU A 156 -13.14 -11.33 10.37
C GLU A 156 -13.17 -12.49 11.36
N HIS A 157 -12.06 -13.22 11.51
CA HIS A 157 -11.95 -14.32 12.47
C HIS A 157 -12.13 -13.85 13.93
N TYR A 158 -11.53 -12.71 14.31
CA TYR A 158 -11.75 -12.14 15.64
C TYR A 158 -13.23 -11.92 15.92
N ASN A 159 -13.97 -11.31 15.00
CA ASN A 159 -15.40 -11.02 15.13
C ASN A 159 -16.28 -12.29 15.18
N GLU A 160 -15.79 -13.42 14.66
CA GLU A 160 -16.51 -14.70 14.70
C GLU A 160 -16.35 -15.43 16.05
N VAL A 161 -15.20 -15.25 16.74
CA VAL A 161 -14.85 -16.10 17.89
C VAL A 161 -14.77 -15.35 19.23
N GLU A 162 -14.72 -14.02 19.20
CA GLU A 162 -14.55 -13.18 20.38
C GLU A 162 -15.72 -12.23 20.63
N GLU A 163 -15.72 -11.62 21.82
CA GLU A 163 -16.70 -10.62 22.22
C GLU A 163 -16.56 -9.33 21.39
N GLU A 164 -17.69 -8.71 21.08
CA GLU A 164 -17.77 -7.42 20.38
C GLU A 164 -17.07 -6.30 21.17
N LEU A 165 -16.37 -5.43 20.47
CA LEU A 165 -15.75 -4.23 21.02
C LEU A 165 -16.82 -3.15 21.22
N SER A 166 -16.89 -2.53 22.41
CA SER A 166 -17.80 -1.41 22.66
C SER A 166 -17.38 -0.14 21.93
N CYS A 167 -16.09 0.06 21.76
CA CYS A 167 -15.45 1.12 20.98
C CYS A 167 -13.97 0.80 20.84
N GLY A 168 -13.29 1.53 19.96
CA GLY A 168 -11.86 1.32 19.77
C GLY A 168 -11.23 2.35 18.84
N PHE A 169 -9.96 2.16 18.59
CA PHE A 169 -9.18 2.89 17.59
C PHE A 169 -8.08 1.98 17.03
N THR A 170 -7.54 2.36 15.89
CA THR A 170 -6.30 1.80 15.36
C THR A 170 -5.18 2.84 15.49
N PRO A 171 -3.97 2.43 15.91
CA PRO A 171 -2.80 3.31 15.91
C PRO A 171 -2.10 3.34 14.54
N ASP A 172 -2.58 2.59 13.59
CA ASP A 172 -2.03 2.40 12.25
C ASP A 172 -2.36 3.59 11.33
N ALA A 173 -2.05 4.79 11.79
CA ALA A 173 -2.28 6.02 11.02
C ALA A 173 -1.58 7.23 11.66
N SER A 174 -1.70 8.39 11.02
CA SER A 174 -1.16 9.65 11.51
C SER A 174 -1.96 10.21 12.69
N TYR A 175 -1.26 10.90 13.60
CA TYR A 175 -1.88 11.61 14.73
C TYR A 175 -2.26 13.05 14.37
N PRO A 176 -3.23 13.69 15.09
CA PRO A 176 -3.84 13.22 16.34
C PRO A 176 -5.05 12.30 16.15
N CYS A 177 -5.81 12.42 15.09
CA CYS A 177 -6.98 11.57 14.81
C CYS A 177 -7.37 11.70 13.34
N ILE A 178 -7.52 10.59 12.67
CA ILE A 178 -8.14 10.49 11.36
C ILE A 178 -9.60 10.10 11.57
N HIS A 179 -10.51 10.89 11.01
CA HIS A 179 -11.97 10.70 11.16
C HIS A 179 -12.68 10.47 9.84
N GLY A 180 -11.93 10.29 8.76
CA GLY A 180 -12.45 9.96 7.43
C GLY A 180 -11.32 9.45 6.57
N GLU A 181 -11.59 8.41 5.82
CA GLU A 181 -10.65 7.77 4.91
C GLU A 181 -11.25 7.68 3.51
N LYS A 182 -10.40 7.88 2.49
CA LYS A 182 -10.83 7.70 1.11
C LYS A 182 -11.09 6.23 0.84
N GLY A 183 -12.18 5.95 0.13
CA GLY A 183 -12.42 4.62 -0.39
C GLY A 183 -11.36 4.20 -1.39
N HIS A 184 -11.19 2.89 -1.54
CA HIS A 184 -10.27 2.29 -2.48
C HIS A 184 -11.03 1.52 -3.56
N MET A 185 -10.63 1.72 -4.81
CA MET A 185 -11.08 0.90 -5.93
C MET A 185 -9.86 0.53 -6.78
N GLU A 186 -9.70 -0.75 -7.04
CA GLU A 186 -8.69 -1.25 -7.97
C GLU A 186 -9.35 -1.84 -9.21
N MET A 187 -8.81 -1.53 -10.36
CA MET A 187 -9.28 -2.08 -11.63
C MET A 187 -8.13 -2.41 -12.57
N MET A 188 -8.43 -3.28 -13.53
CA MET A 188 -7.54 -3.63 -14.63
C MET A 188 -8.15 -3.14 -15.94
N ALA A 189 -7.45 -2.32 -16.67
CA ALA A 189 -7.79 -1.93 -18.04
C ALA A 189 -6.98 -2.77 -19.03
N TYR A 190 -7.63 -3.20 -20.12
CA TYR A 190 -7.02 -4.02 -21.15
C TYR A 190 -7.19 -3.35 -22.52
N SER A 191 -6.15 -3.42 -23.36
CA SER A 191 -6.21 -2.99 -24.75
C SER A 191 -5.69 -4.08 -25.67
N LYS A 192 -6.45 -4.38 -26.75
CA LYS A 192 -6.13 -5.41 -27.73
C LYS A 192 -5.48 -4.85 -28.98
N HIS A 193 -5.69 -3.57 -29.25
CA HIS A 193 -5.24 -2.91 -30.48
C HIS A 193 -4.03 -2.04 -30.18
N THR A 194 -2.86 -2.55 -30.49
CA THR A 194 -1.59 -1.83 -30.32
C THR A 194 -0.55 -2.34 -31.29
N LYS A 195 0.34 -1.44 -31.71
CA LYS A 195 1.58 -1.74 -32.44
C LYS A 195 2.76 -1.95 -31.49
N ILE A 196 2.59 -1.65 -30.19
CA ILE A 196 3.58 -1.92 -29.16
C ILE A 196 3.81 -3.44 -29.09
N ILE A 197 5.08 -3.85 -29.22
CA ILE A 197 5.43 -5.27 -29.16
C ILE A 197 5.34 -5.78 -27.73
N SER A 198 5.85 -4.99 -26.77
CA SER A 198 5.69 -5.25 -25.34
C SER A 198 5.87 -3.96 -24.54
N MET A 199 5.14 -3.87 -23.42
CA MET A 199 5.28 -2.82 -22.42
C MET A 199 5.13 -3.45 -21.05
N ASN A 200 6.18 -3.38 -20.23
CA ASN A 200 6.20 -4.01 -18.91
C ASN A 200 6.84 -3.07 -17.90
N GLY A 201 6.17 -2.85 -16.78
CA GLY A 201 6.66 -1.98 -15.72
C GLY A 201 5.82 -2.02 -14.46
N GLY A 202 6.38 -1.52 -13.35
CA GLY A 202 5.77 -1.54 -12.03
C GLY A 202 5.85 -2.89 -11.33
N PHE A 203 5.71 -2.88 -10.01
CA PHE A 203 5.79 -4.09 -9.17
C PHE A 203 4.51 -4.35 -8.38
N VAL A 204 3.81 -3.29 -7.96
CA VAL A 204 2.58 -3.37 -7.17
C VAL A 204 1.55 -2.40 -7.71
N SER A 205 0.27 -2.72 -7.56
CA SER A 205 -0.84 -1.92 -8.09
C SER A 205 -1.02 -0.59 -7.36
N ASN A 206 -0.75 -0.58 -6.05
CA ASN A 206 -0.93 0.58 -5.17
C ASN A 206 0.26 1.56 -5.10
N ALA A 207 1.18 1.48 -6.07
CA ALA A 207 2.28 2.44 -6.22
C ALA A 207 2.38 2.96 -7.65
N VAL A 208 2.98 4.13 -7.81
CA VAL A 208 3.33 4.71 -9.11
C VAL A 208 4.25 3.74 -9.87
N CYS A 209 3.96 3.49 -11.14
CA CYS A 209 4.84 2.70 -12.02
C CYS A 209 6.19 3.41 -12.18
N ASP A 210 7.16 3.06 -11.36
CA ASP A 210 8.46 3.74 -11.23
C ASP A 210 9.48 3.33 -12.29
N SER A 211 9.23 2.24 -13.00
CA SER A 211 10.10 1.79 -14.09
C SER A 211 9.30 1.08 -15.17
N CYS A 212 9.65 1.31 -16.43
CA CYS A 212 8.96 0.71 -17.57
C CYS A 212 9.93 0.40 -18.71
N THR A 213 9.80 -0.80 -19.27
CA THR A 213 10.49 -1.20 -20.52
C THR A 213 9.48 -1.40 -21.63
N THR A 214 9.62 -0.65 -22.72
CA THR A 214 8.71 -0.68 -23.87
C THR A 214 9.48 -1.03 -25.14
N VAL A 215 8.94 -1.98 -25.93
CA VAL A 215 9.49 -2.39 -27.22
C VAL A 215 8.47 -2.04 -28.31
N ILE A 216 8.91 -1.31 -29.32
CA ILE A 216 8.08 -0.88 -30.46
C ILE A 216 8.75 -1.21 -31.78
N PRO A 217 8.00 -1.29 -32.91
CA PRO A 217 8.58 -1.38 -34.24
C PRO A 217 9.42 -0.14 -34.56
N ALA A 218 10.58 -0.34 -35.16
CA ALA A 218 11.43 0.73 -35.65
C ALA A 218 10.81 1.43 -36.85
N LYS A 219 10.96 2.77 -36.88
CA LYS A 219 10.58 3.64 -38.01
C LYS A 219 11.65 4.71 -38.20
N ASP A 220 11.87 5.11 -39.42
CA ASP A 220 12.92 6.08 -39.74
C ASP A 220 12.83 7.36 -38.88
N GLY A 221 13.94 7.70 -38.23
CA GLY A 221 14.09 8.88 -37.39
C GLY A 221 13.28 8.84 -36.08
N LEU A 222 12.55 7.75 -35.76
CA LEU A 222 11.73 7.67 -34.55
C LEU A 222 12.61 7.62 -33.31
N LYS A 223 13.72 6.84 -33.33
CA LYS A 223 14.67 6.78 -32.23
C LYS A 223 15.18 8.16 -31.81
N ASP A 224 15.65 8.96 -32.80
CA ASP A 224 16.24 10.28 -32.53
C ASP A 224 15.19 11.24 -31.96
N ARG A 225 13.93 11.16 -32.44
CA ARG A 225 12.81 11.96 -31.87
C ARG A 225 12.49 11.54 -30.44
N LEU A 226 12.48 10.23 -30.14
CA LEU A 226 12.26 9.73 -28.78
C LEU A 226 13.35 10.19 -27.82
N GLU A 227 14.63 10.06 -28.22
CA GLU A 227 15.75 10.54 -27.39
C GLU A 227 15.63 12.03 -27.09
N LYS A 228 15.20 12.84 -28.08
CA LYS A 228 15.00 14.26 -27.88
C LYS A 228 13.85 14.60 -26.94
N VAL A 229 12.71 13.90 -27.06
CA VAL A 229 11.54 14.13 -26.19
C VAL A 229 11.86 13.68 -24.77
N LEU A 230 12.42 12.48 -24.59
CA LEU A 230 12.74 11.93 -23.27
C LEU A 230 13.77 12.77 -22.51
N ALA A 231 14.67 13.46 -23.22
CA ALA A 231 15.66 14.36 -22.60
C ALA A 231 15.03 15.58 -21.90
N GLU A 232 13.79 15.91 -22.20
CA GLU A 232 13.05 17.04 -21.62
C GLU A 232 12.04 16.61 -20.53
N THR A 233 12.05 15.33 -20.13
CA THR A 233 11.14 14.77 -19.12
C THR A 233 11.76 14.74 -17.73
N ASP A 234 10.91 14.55 -16.70
CA ASP A 234 11.31 14.41 -15.30
C ASP A 234 11.75 12.99 -14.91
N LEU A 235 12.03 12.11 -15.89
CA LEU A 235 12.55 10.76 -15.62
C LEU A 235 13.93 10.83 -14.96
N GLN A 236 14.18 9.98 -13.96
CA GLN A 236 15.50 9.84 -13.34
C GLN A 236 16.53 9.26 -14.30
N GLU A 237 16.11 8.33 -15.15
CA GLU A 237 16.94 7.66 -16.14
C GLU A 237 16.08 7.24 -17.33
N TYR A 238 16.66 7.31 -18.52
CA TYR A 238 16.08 6.68 -19.71
C TYR A 238 17.18 6.14 -20.62
N LYS A 239 16.83 5.13 -21.41
CA LYS A 239 17.70 4.57 -22.42
C LYS A 239 16.88 4.20 -23.65
N VAL A 240 17.31 4.61 -24.83
CA VAL A 240 16.70 4.22 -26.10
C VAL A 240 17.74 3.46 -26.93
N SER A 241 17.42 2.24 -27.31
CA SER A 241 18.29 1.43 -28.20
C SER A 241 17.48 0.94 -29.39
N GLN A 242 18.17 0.70 -30.50
CA GLN A 242 17.56 0.11 -31.69
C GLN A 242 18.36 -1.08 -32.13
N GLU A 243 17.69 -2.22 -32.29
CA GLU A 243 18.26 -3.45 -32.82
C GLU A 243 17.35 -3.99 -33.93
N GLY A 244 17.87 -3.96 -35.17
CA GLY A 244 17.11 -4.35 -36.35
C GLY A 244 15.84 -3.51 -36.53
N ASP A 245 14.69 -4.17 -36.53
CA ASP A 245 13.36 -3.58 -36.72
C ASP A 245 12.67 -3.18 -35.43
N ARG A 246 13.38 -3.12 -34.28
CA ARG A 246 12.84 -2.82 -32.96
C ARG A 246 13.57 -1.69 -32.28
N ILE A 247 12.80 -0.85 -31.59
CA ILE A 247 13.29 0.16 -30.64
C ILE A 247 12.87 -0.29 -29.26
N THR A 248 13.83 -0.32 -28.34
CA THR A 248 13.59 -0.58 -26.91
C THR A 248 13.81 0.71 -26.14
N ILE A 249 12.83 1.07 -25.32
CA ILE A 249 12.83 2.23 -24.41
C ILE A 249 12.81 1.69 -22.99
N PHE A 250 13.80 2.02 -22.19
CA PHE A 250 13.78 1.87 -20.74
C PHE A 250 13.56 3.27 -20.14
N ALA A 251 12.64 3.37 -19.20
CA ALA A 251 12.34 4.59 -18.47
C ALA A 251 12.32 4.29 -16.97
N LYS A 252 12.98 5.13 -16.16
CA LYS A 252 12.95 5.09 -14.70
C LYS A 252 12.41 6.42 -14.17
N GLY A 253 11.30 6.37 -13.49
CA GLY A 253 10.65 7.49 -12.81
C GLY A 253 10.99 7.54 -11.31
N VAL A 254 10.04 8.00 -10.50
CA VAL A 254 10.17 8.12 -9.05
C VAL A 254 9.00 7.36 -8.40
N PRO A 255 9.28 6.41 -7.49
CA PRO A 255 8.21 5.71 -6.78
C PRO A 255 7.46 6.65 -5.84
N ALA A 256 6.16 6.42 -5.70
CA ALA A 256 5.30 7.03 -4.68
C ALA A 256 4.10 6.12 -4.44
N HIS A 257 3.46 6.27 -3.30
CA HIS A 257 2.21 5.55 -3.02
C HIS A 257 1.07 6.09 -3.89
N ALA A 258 0.14 5.23 -4.33
CA ALA A 258 -0.96 5.63 -5.21
C ALA A 258 -1.94 6.64 -4.59
N SER A 259 -1.96 6.79 -3.26
CA SER A 259 -2.72 7.85 -2.57
C SER A 259 -2.08 9.24 -2.69
N THR A 260 -0.80 9.30 -3.02
CA THR A 260 -0.02 10.54 -3.19
C THR A 260 0.82 10.51 -4.47
N PRO A 261 0.23 10.20 -5.63
CA PRO A 261 0.97 9.91 -6.86
C PRO A 261 1.73 11.11 -7.42
N THR A 262 1.35 12.32 -7.02
CA THR A 262 2.03 13.57 -7.41
C THR A 262 3.42 13.72 -6.80
N LEU A 263 3.79 12.91 -5.81
CA LEU A 263 5.15 12.85 -5.27
C LEU A 263 6.07 11.95 -6.10
N GLY A 264 5.51 11.19 -7.04
CA GLY A 264 6.22 10.29 -7.93
C GLY A 264 6.27 10.76 -9.37
N VAL A 265 6.99 9.99 -10.20
CA VAL A 265 7.03 10.15 -11.68
C VAL A 265 6.69 8.79 -12.30
N ASN A 266 5.55 8.70 -12.97
CA ASN A 266 5.08 7.45 -13.58
C ASN A 266 5.79 7.20 -14.91
N ALA A 267 6.68 6.21 -14.92
CA ALA A 267 7.50 5.87 -16.08
C ALA A 267 6.67 5.38 -17.28
N ALA A 268 5.57 4.66 -17.06
CA ALA A 268 4.67 4.21 -18.12
C ALA A 268 3.93 5.39 -18.76
N ALA A 269 3.44 6.32 -17.94
CA ALA A 269 2.73 7.52 -18.39
C ALA A 269 3.65 8.44 -19.21
N VAL A 270 4.85 8.71 -18.70
CA VAL A 270 5.86 9.53 -19.41
C VAL A 270 6.28 8.86 -20.72
N THR A 271 6.41 7.53 -20.73
CA THR A 271 6.73 6.77 -21.97
C THR A 271 5.60 6.90 -23.00
N CYS A 272 4.34 6.72 -22.61
CA CYS A 272 3.21 6.89 -23.53
C CYS A 272 3.09 8.31 -24.06
N GLN A 273 3.28 9.33 -23.22
CA GLN A 273 3.33 10.72 -23.65
C GLN A 273 4.46 10.94 -24.67
N SER A 274 5.67 10.48 -24.35
CA SER A 274 6.84 10.65 -25.22
C SER A 274 6.69 9.93 -26.56
N LEU A 275 6.03 8.76 -26.59
CA LEU A 275 5.71 8.06 -27.83
C LEU A 275 4.78 8.90 -28.73
N ALA A 276 3.74 9.49 -28.17
CA ALA A 276 2.82 10.34 -28.91
C ALA A 276 3.53 11.61 -29.46
N GLU A 277 4.32 12.29 -28.63
CA GLU A 277 5.07 13.49 -29.02
C GLU A 277 6.14 13.19 -30.08
N ALA A 278 6.76 12.02 -30.04
CA ALA A 278 7.69 11.55 -31.07
C ALA A 278 7.00 11.13 -32.37
N GLY A 279 5.66 11.14 -32.44
CA GLY A 279 4.86 10.78 -33.62
C GLY A 279 4.70 9.24 -33.81
N PHE A 280 4.69 8.47 -32.73
CA PHE A 280 4.29 7.08 -32.77
C PHE A 280 2.78 6.97 -32.61
N GLU A 281 2.08 6.82 -33.73
CA GLU A 281 0.62 6.66 -33.77
C GLU A 281 0.22 5.23 -33.37
N ASP A 282 -0.47 5.09 -32.23
CA ASP A 282 -0.87 3.82 -31.65
C ASP A 282 -2.15 3.98 -30.82
N ASP A 283 -3.04 3.00 -30.87
CA ASP A 283 -4.35 3.07 -30.21
C ASP A 283 -4.19 3.00 -28.68
N PHE A 284 -3.28 2.14 -28.16
CA PHE A 284 -3.02 2.07 -26.72
C PHE A 284 -2.37 3.36 -26.20
N VAL A 285 -1.42 3.94 -26.94
CA VAL A 285 -0.80 5.23 -26.57
C VAL A 285 -1.85 6.33 -26.51
N THR A 286 -2.78 6.36 -27.49
CA THR A 286 -3.90 7.32 -27.51
C THR A 286 -4.84 7.10 -26.33
N PHE A 287 -5.23 5.85 -26.05
CA PHE A 287 -6.05 5.48 -24.91
C PHE A 287 -5.40 5.89 -23.59
N TYR A 288 -4.13 5.52 -23.38
CA TYR A 288 -3.41 5.84 -22.16
C TYR A 288 -3.34 7.34 -21.90
N ASN A 289 -2.90 8.10 -22.90
CA ASN A 289 -2.76 9.56 -22.77
C ASN A 289 -4.10 10.30 -22.59
N SER A 290 -5.17 9.79 -23.20
CA SER A 290 -6.50 10.39 -23.10
C SER A 290 -7.19 10.12 -21.77
N HIS A 291 -6.99 8.94 -21.19
CA HIS A 291 -7.77 8.49 -20.05
C HIS A 291 -6.99 8.36 -18.74
N LEU A 292 -5.74 7.90 -18.80
CA LEU A 292 -4.88 7.82 -17.62
C LEU A 292 -3.97 9.05 -17.50
N GLY A 293 -3.14 9.29 -18.52
CA GLY A 293 -2.23 10.43 -18.57
C GLY A 293 -1.19 10.45 -17.44
N THR A 294 -0.56 11.60 -17.27
CA THR A 294 0.46 11.84 -16.23
C THR A 294 -0.09 12.53 -14.97
N ALA A 295 -1.32 13.07 -15.04
CA ALA A 295 -1.89 13.91 -13.96
C ALA A 295 -2.37 13.13 -12.75
N CYS A 296 -2.66 11.83 -12.89
CA CYS A 296 -3.16 10.93 -11.83
C CYS A 296 -4.39 11.47 -11.07
N ASP A 297 -5.24 12.27 -11.70
CA ASP A 297 -6.38 12.97 -11.08
C ASP A 297 -7.76 12.51 -11.60
N GLY A 298 -7.80 11.51 -12.48
CA GLY A 298 -9.01 11.00 -13.10
C GLY A 298 -9.71 11.94 -14.09
N ALA A 299 -9.07 13.06 -14.47
CA ALA A 299 -9.67 14.01 -15.41
C ALA A 299 -10.02 13.38 -16.75
N GLY A 300 -9.19 12.45 -17.25
CA GLY A 300 -9.37 11.76 -18.52
C GLY A 300 -10.62 10.87 -18.59
N VAL A 301 -11.15 10.46 -17.44
CA VAL A 301 -12.40 9.71 -17.30
C VAL A 301 -13.51 10.54 -16.62
N GLY A 302 -13.33 11.86 -16.54
CA GLY A 302 -14.30 12.77 -15.95
C GLY A 302 -14.45 12.67 -14.42
N LEU A 303 -13.51 12.03 -13.73
CA LEU A 303 -13.51 11.80 -12.31
C LEU A 303 -12.70 12.81 -11.49
N LYS A 304 -12.25 13.91 -12.10
CA LYS A 304 -11.58 14.97 -11.34
C LYS A 304 -12.51 15.51 -10.26
N PHE A 305 -12.24 15.13 -9.03
CA PHE A 305 -13.09 15.42 -7.89
C PHE A 305 -12.24 15.66 -6.63
N ALA A 306 -12.72 16.51 -5.75
CA ALA A 306 -12.12 16.77 -4.44
C ALA A 306 -13.22 17.07 -3.41
N ASP A 307 -12.97 16.72 -2.17
CA ASP A 307 -13.78 17.12 -1.02
C ASP A 307 -12.88 17.55 0.16
N GLU A 308 -13.45 17.68 1.36
CA GLU A 308 -12.69 18.08 2.55
C GLU A 308 -11.60 17.06 2.96
N TYR A 309 -11.68 15.82 2.46
CA TYR A 309 -10.71 14.74 2.68
C TYR A 309 -9.63 14.67 1.59
N GLY A 310 -9.70 15.57 0.60
CA GLY A 310 -8.70 15.75 -0.45
C GLY A 310 -9.12 15.30 -1.84
N ASP A 311 -8.15 15.27 -2.76
CA ASP A 311 -8.37 14.99 -4.17
C ASP A 311 -8.54 13.49 -4.43
N LEU A 312 -9.37 13.13 -5.45
CA LEU A 312 -9.35 11.80 -6.03
C LEU A 312 -7.99 11.54 -6.69
N THR A 313 -7.43 10.36 -6.46
CA THR A 313 -6.26 9.90 -7.19
C THR A 313 -6.61 8.76 -8.14
N PHE A 314 -5.93 8.69 -9.28
CA PHE A 314 -6.18 7.74 -10.36
C PHE A 314 -4.84 7.30 -10.94
N CYS A 315 -4.24 6.26 -10.33
CA CYS A 315 -2.84 5.93 -10.53
C CYS A 315 -2.67 4.58 -11.24
N ASN A 316 -1.89 4.54 -12.32
CA ASN A 316 -1.44 3.28 -12.90
C ASN A 316 -0.20 2.77 -12.15
N GLY A 317 -0.29 1.57 -11.58
CA GLY A 317 0.79 0.91 -10.85
C GLY A 317 1.57 -0.08 -11.70
N ILE A 318 0.89 -1.01 -12.36
CA ILE A 318 1.50 -2.05 -13.19
C ILE A 318 1.04 -1.90 -14.63
N VAL A 319 1.96 -2.04 -15.58
CA VAL A 319 1.66 -2.25 -16.99
C VAL A 319 2.31 -3.54 -17.46
N LYS A 320 1.58 -4.37 -18.19
CA LYS A 320 2.05 -5.68 -18.64
C LYS A 320 1.50 -6.06 -20.00
N THR A 321 2.33 -6.69 -20.81
CA THR A 321 1.93 -7.29 -22.09
C THR A 321 1.93 -8.80 -21.99
N GLU A 322 0.78 -9.41 -22.22
CA GLU A 322 0.59 -10.87 -22.30
C GLU A 322 -0.22 -11.23 -23.55
N ASP A 323 0.24 -12.16 -24.35
CA ASP A 323 -0.44 -12.65 -25.58
C ASP A 323 -0.90 -11.51 -26.53
N GLY A 324 -0.10 -10.45 -26.63
CA GLY A 324 -0.40 -9.29 -27.48
C GLY A 324 -1.47 -8.34 -26.92
N VAL A 325 -1.92 -8.54 -25.69
CA VAL A 325 -2.79 -7.64 -24.95
C VAL A 325 -1.96 -6.86 -23.94
N ILE A 326 -2.13 -5.54 -23.90
CA ILE A 326 -1.55 -4.72 -22.83
C ILE A 326 -2.61 -4.53 -21.75
N SER A 327 -2.23 -4.77 -20.51
CA SER A 327 -3.06 -4.50 -19.32
C SER A 327 -2.40 -3.45 -18.43
N CYS A 328 -3.23 -2.65 -17.74
CA CYS A 328 -2.82 -1.64 -16.76
C CYS A 328 -3.64 -1.81 -15.49
N THR A 329 -3.01 -1.93 -14.33
CA THR A 329 -3.71 -1.74 -13.05
C THR A 329 -3.96 -0.26 -12.81
N ILE A 330 -5.07 0.07 -12.19
CA ILE A 330 -5.44 1.43 -11.83
C ILE A 330 -5.93 1.42 -10.39
N ASP A 331 -5.18 2.05 -9.49
CA ASP A 331 -5.57 2.31 -8.11
C ASP A 331 -6.29 3.66 -8.05
N ILE A 332 -7.48 3.67 -7.49
CA ILE A 332 -8.30 4.88 -7.35
C ILE A 332 -8.58 5.09 -5.87
N ARG A 333 -8.17 6.24 -5.33
CA ARG A 333 -8.57 6.68 -4.00
C ARG A 333 -9.74 7.64 -4.12
N VAL A 334 -10.88 7.18 -3.63
CA VAL A 334 -12.17 7.83 -3.84
C VAL A 334 -12.49 8.73 -2.64
N PRO A 335 -12.64 10.06 -2.82
CA PRO A 335 -13.06 10.96 -1.75
C PRO A 335 -14.38 10.53 -1.10
N VAL A 336 -14.50 10.74 0.21
CA VAL A 336 -15.57 10.21 1.07
C VAL A 336 -16.98 10.55 0.56
N THR A 337 -17.17 11.71 -0.03
CA THR A 337 -18.48 12.15 -0.53
C THR A 337 -18.83 11.64 -1.93
N LEU A 338 -17.89 10.94 -2.62
CA LEU A 338 -18.10 10.39 -3.95
C LEU A 338 -18.50 8.92 -3.86
N LYS A 339 -19.65 8.55 -4.45
CA LYS A 339 -20.14 7.17 -4.42
C LYS A 339 -19.37 6.26 -5.38
N ALA A 340 -18.99 5.06 -4.91
CA ALA A 340 -18.26 4.06 -5.69
C ALA A 340 -18.97 3.69 -7.00
N ASP A 341 -20.30 3.56 -7.01
CA ASP A 341 -21.07 3.28 -8.23
C ASP A 341 -20.92 4.35 -9.31
N ARG A 342 -20.77 5.62 -8.91
CA ARG A 342 -20.51 6.70 -9.86
C ARG A 342 -19.11 6.56 -10.48
N VAL A 343 -18.11 6.25 -9.66
CA VAL A 343 -16.74 6.01 -10.14
C VAL A 343 -16.73 4.86 -11.14
N ARG A 344 -17.37 3.74 -10.78
CA ARG A 344 -17.52 2.56 -11.64
C ARG A 344 -18.17 2.92 -12.99
N SER A 345 -19.31 3.58 -12.95
CA SER A 345 -20.06 3.93 -14.16
C SER A 345 -19.25 4.85 -15.08
N MET A 346 -18.51 5.80 -14.54
CA MET A 346 -17.67 6.70 -15.32
C MET A 346 -16.47 5.97 -15.93
N CYS A 347 -15.80 5.12 -15.17
CA CYS A 347 -14.72 4.29 -15.71
C CYS A 347 -15.22 3.39 -16.85
N GLN A 348 -16.35 2.70 -16.66
CA GLN A 348 -16.94 1.88 -17.70
C GLN A 348 -17.27 2.69 -18.95
N GLY A 349 -17.88 3.85 -18.80
CA GLY A 349 -18.24 4.71 -19.92
C GLY A 349 -17.08 5.28 -20.74
N HIS A 350 -15.87 5.33 -20.15
CA HIS A 350 -14.68 5.89 -20.81
C HIS A 350 -13.62 4.86 -21.19
N LEU A 351 -13.52 3.74 -20.45
CA LEU A 351 -12.45 2.76 -20.62
C LEU A 351 -12.90 1.47 -21.33
N GLU A 352 -14.21 1.28 -21.51
CA GLU A 352 -14.76 0.17 -22.27
C GLU A 352 -15.23 0.63 -23.65
N ASP A 353 -14.63 0.07 -24.68
CA ASP A 353 -15.03 0.23 -26.09
C ASP A 353 -14.71 -1.05 -26.88
N GLU A 354 -14.82 -1.00 -28.21
CA GLU A 354 -14.49 -2.14 -29.09
C GLU A 354 -13.03 -2.58 -29.02
N ASN A 355 -12.12 -1.70 -28.56
CA ASN A 355 -10.66 -1.91 -28.47
C ASN A 355 -10.22 -2.33 -27.08
N GLY A 356 -10.97 -1.98 -26.03
CA GLY A 356 -10.61 -2.19 -24.63
C GLY A 356 -11.73 -2.72 -23.76
N ARG A 357 -11.35 -3.23 -22.60
CA ARG A 357 -12.27 -3.61 -21.51
C ARG A 357 -11.66 -3.27 -20.17
N ILE A 358 -12.51 -3.15 -19.15
CA ILE A 358 -12.06 -3.08 -17.77
C ILE A 358 -12.58 -4.27 -16.96
N GLU A 359 -11.87 -4.56 -15.88
CA GLU A 359 -12.28 -5.49 -14.84
C GLU A 359 -12.04 -4.80 -13.50
N ILE A 360 -13.06 -4.75 -12.67
CA ILE A 360 -12.95 -4.20 -11.32
C ILE A 360 -12.49 -5.34 -10.43
N LEU A 361 -11.31 -5.16 -9.82
CA LEU A 361 -10.66 -6.19 -9.01
C LEU A 361 -11.08 -6.09 -7.55
N GLU A 362 -11.20 -4.87 -7.04
CA GLU A 362 -11.55 -4.60 -5.66
C GLU A 362 -12.35 -3.29 -5.55
N ILE A 363 -13.26 -3.25 -4.62
CA ILE A 363 -14.00 -2.05 -4.24
C ILE A 363 -14.02 -2.01 -2.71
N GLY A 364 -13.23 -1.11 -2.14
CA GLY A 364 -13.40 -0.69 -0.76
C GLY A 364 -14.49 0.38 -0.70
N GLU A 365 -15.52 0.17 0.11
CA GLU A 365 -16.53 1.19 0.34
C GLU A 365 -15.96 2.30 1.21
N THR A 366 -16.32 3.54 0.90
CA THR A 366 -16.08 4.67 1.80
C THR A 366 -17.04 4.56 2.96
N GLU A 367 -16.59 4.21 4.13
CA GLU A 367 -17.38 4.36 5.35
C GLU A 367 -17.34 5.83 5.79
N THR A 368 -18.51 6.44 5.86
CA THR A 368 -18.71 7.81 6.38
C THR A 368 -19.06 7.79 7.85
#